data_2c1b7142c0cd437e2a81001a0d99b174
#
_entry.id   2c1b7142c0cd437e2a81001a0d99b174
#
_cell.length_a   1.000
_cell.length_b   1.000
_cell.length_c   1.000
_cell.angle_alpha   90.00
_cell.angle_beta   90.00
_cell.angle_gamma   90.00
#
_symmetry.space_group_name_H-M   'P 1'
#
loop_
_entity.id
_entity.type
_entity.pdbx_description
1 polymer ?
#
loop_
_entity_poly.entity_id
_entity_poly.type
_entity_poly.pdbx_seq_one_letter_code
_entity_poly.pdbx_strand_id
1 'polypeptide(L)'
;MLVGALAGCGIEPSDVIDAGEPATGLKSDGQAPADVQLFFLASTGLRSAARSADRPATPQRAVDLLLTGPNAAERQRGLTTALPDLRGRVTVASRAGRLTVSMPADPEKLDQPALSQLVCTAANGQVPGGRPPEEVPVTVRGKDVEVGPLVCGGNNAYPYITPRSASPSAVPTAAPDSTPTAAPHS
;
A
#
# COMPACT_ATOMS: atom_id res chain seq x y z
N MET A 1 -22.95 68.54 -11.67
CA MET A 1 -21.69 67.78 -11.80
C MET A 1 -21.50 66.91 -10.54
N LEU A 2 -21.75 65.64 -10.64
CA LEU A 2 -21.64 64.69 -9.53
C LEU A 2 -20.34 63.91 -9.79
N VAL A 3 -19.32 64.06 -8.91
CA VAL A 3 -18.07 63.31 -8.95
C VAL A 3 -18.23 62.11 -8.03
N GLY A 4 -18.34 60.92 -8.60
CA GLY A 4 -18.37 59.65 -7.87
C GLY A 4 -16.93 59.21 -7.49
N ALA A 5 -16.67 59.09 -6.21
CA ALA A 5 -15.44 58.49 -5.69
C ALA A 5 -15.57 56.96 -5.70
N LEU A 6 -14.76 56.26 -6.52
CA LEU A 6 -14.59 54.82 -6.44
C LEU A 6 -13.58 54.53 -5.30
N ALA A 7 -14.10 54.01 -4.19
CA ALA A 7 -13.27 53.41 -3.14
C ALA A 7 -12.83 52.01 -3.61
N GLY A 8 -11.59 51.87 -4.06
CA GLY A 8 -10.96 50.57 -4.33
C GLY A 8 -10.59 49.90 -3.02
N CYS A 9 -11.16 48.72 -2.76
CA CYS A 9 -10.64 47.82 -1.70
C CYS A 9 -9.26 47.30 -2.08
N GLY A 10 -8.22 47.97 -1.57
CA GLY A 10 -6.86 47.45 -1.66
C GLY A 10 -6.72 46.23 -0.77
N ILE A 11 -6.37 45.08 -1.37
CA ILE A 11 -5.89 43.92 -0.63
C ILE A 11 -4.43 44.22 -0.29
N GLU A 12 -4.11 44.39 1.00
CA GLU A 12 -2.73 44.48 1.44
C GLU A 12 -2.03 43.17 1.13
N PRO A 13 -0.83 43.17 0.52
CA PRO A 13 -0.06 41.97 0.35
C PRO A 13 0.34 41.45 1.75
N SER A 14 -0.11 40.24 2.08
CA SER A 14 0.36 39.54 3.27
C SER A 14 1.85 39.29 3.11
N ASP A 15 2.65 39.84 4.02
CA ASP A 15 4.05 39.49 4.11
C ASP A 15 4.20 37.97 4.20
N VAL A 16 5.05 37.41 3.34
CA VAL A 16 5.43 36.01 3.40
C VAL A 16 6.09 35.80 4.76
N ILE A 17 5.37 35.12 5.68
CA ILE A 17 5.98 34.66 6.91
C ILE A 17 7.06 33.68 6.52
N ASP A 18 8.31 34.10 6.65
CA ASP A 18 9.47 33.22 6.51
C ASP A 18 9.30 32.12 7.56
N ALA A 19 8.79 30.97 7.12
CA ALA A 19 8.66 29.77 7.93
C ALA A 19 10.06 29.24 8.12
N GLY A 20 10.78 29.76 9.13
CA GLY A 20 12.15 29.47 9.46
C GLY A 20 12.69 28.13 8.96
N GLU A 21 13.99 27.96 8.89
CA GLU A 21 14.63 26.73 8.40
C GLU A 21 13.89 25.47 8.89
N PRO A 22 13.64 24.49 7.98
CA PRO A 22 13.04 23.22 8.37
C PRO A 22 13.82 22.68 9.57
N ALA A 23 13.10 22.37 10.67
CA ALA A 23 13.73 21.80 11.86
C ALA A 23 14.58 20.62 11.41
N THR A 24 15.89 20.79 11.35
CA THR A 24 16.84 19.69 11.22
C THR A 24 16.73 18.91 12.51
N GLY A 25 15.78 17.94 12.49
CA GLY A 25 15.55 17.06 13.63
C GLY A 25 16.85 16.46 14.05
N LEU A 26 17.11 16.45 15.37
CA LEU A 26 18.22 15.75 15.98
C LEU A 26 18.32 14.38 15.28
N LYS A 27 19.38 14.14 14.54
CA LYS A 27 19.77 12.80 14.13
C LYS A 27 20.03 12.03 15.41
N SER A 28 19.00 11.32 15.88
CA SER A 28 19.22 10.26 16.84
C SER A 28 20.06 9.22 16.08
N ASP A 29 21.27 8.98 16.51
CA ASP A 29 22.12 7.87 16.05
C ASP A 29 21.54 6.50 16.48
N GLY A 30 20.28 6.46 16.88
CA GLY A 30 19.44 5.29 17.09
C GLY A 30 18.48 5.18 15.92
N GLN A 31 18.40 4.03 15.33
CA GLN A 31 17.42 3.65 14.31
C GLN A 31 16.04 4.21 14.70
N ALA A 32 15.52 5.18 13.93
CA ALA A 32 14.24 5.78 14.20
C ALA A 32 13.20 4.67 14.44
N PRO A 33 12.36 4.75 15.51
CA PRO A 33 11.34 3.75 15.71
C PRO A 33 10.53 3.62 14.43
N ALA A 34 10.55 2.43 13.84
CA ALA A 34 9.80 2.18 12.61
C ALA A 34 8.32 2.08 12.98
N ASP A 35 7.51 3.00 12.48
CA ASP A 35 6.07 2.89 12.65
C ASP A 35 5.55 1.68 11.89
N VAL A 36 4.76 0.86 12.58
CA VAL A 36 4.03 -0.27 11.99
C VAL A 36 2.63 0.20 11.66
N GLN A 37 2.26 0.10 10.38
CA GLN A 37 0.89 0.39 9.94
C GLN A 37 0.02 -0.86 10.12
N LEU A 38 -0.96 -0.77 11.01
CA LEU A 38 -1.98 -1.80 11.25
C LEU A 38 -3.31 -1.34 10.68
N PHE A 39 -4.13 -2.27 10.22
CA PHE A 39 -5.44 -1.95 9.66
C PHE A 39 -6.54 -2.50 10.55
N PHE A 40 -7.47 -1.66 10.97
CA PHE A 40 -8.60 -1.99 11.82
C PHE A 40 -9.93 -1.55 11.19
N LEU A 41 -11.01 -2.18 11.60
CA LEU A 41 -12.35 -1.84 11.13
C LEU A 41 -12.88 -0.62 11.90
N ALA A 42 -13.40 0.36 11.15
CA ALA A 42 -14.18 1.50 11.65
C ALA A 42 -15.58 1.47 11.03
N SER A 43 -16.50 2.32 11.47
CA SER A 43 -17.86 2.43 10.91
C SER A 43 -17.88 2.76 9.41
N THR A 44 -16.83 3.39 8.90
CA THR A 44 -16.68 3.80 7.48
C THR A 44 -15.78 2.86 6.67
N GLY A 45 -15.48 1.67 7.15
CA GLY A 45 -14.55 0.72 6.53
C GLY A 45 -13.21 0.63 7.25
N LEU A 46 -12.21 0.02 6.60
CA LEU A 46 -10.89 -0.15 7.21
C LEU A 46 -10.13 1.17 7.30
N ARG A 47 -9.40 1.32 8.40
CA ARG A 47 -8.55 2.48 8.70
C ARG A 47 -7.19 2.00 9.19
N SER A 48 -6.14 2.67 8.73
CA SER A 48 -4.81 2.44 9.24
C SER A 48 -4.60 3.08 10.60
N ALA A 49 -3.81 2.42 11.45
CA ALA A 49 -3.34 2.91 12.72
C ALA A 49 -1.83 2.67 12.82
N ALA A 50 -1.07 3.74 13.03
CA ALA A 50 0.36 3.65 13.24
C ALA A 50 0.66 3.29 14.69
N ARG A 51 1.56 2.33 14.90
CA ARG A 51 2.12 1.99 16.22
C ARG A 51 3.63 2.04 16.15
N SER A 52 4.24 2.78 17.04
CA SER A 52 5.69 2.79 17.19
C SER A 52 6.19 1.42 17.65
N ALA A 53 7.22 0.92 17.01
CA ALA A 53 7.84 -0.35 17.33
C ALA A 53 9.35 -0.16 17.59
N ASP A 54 9.86 -0.84 18.64
CA ASP A 54 11.28 -0.81 19.01
C ASP A 54 12.18 -1.57 18.00
N ARG A 55 11.58 -2.26 17.05
CA ARG A 55 12.24 -3.12 16.06
C ARG A 55 11.64 -2.92 14.68
N PRO A 56 12.37 -3.31 13.62
CA PRO A 56 11.84 -3.23 12.26
C PRO A 56 10.45 -3.84 12.12
N ALA A 57 9.58 -3.14 11.43
CA ALA A 57 8.18 -3.49 11.18
C ALA A 57 8.05 -4.64 10.17
N THR A 58 8.63 -5.82 10.47
CA THR A 58 8.50 -6.98 9.57
C THR A 58 7.03 -7.39 9.39
N PRO A 59 6.66 -8.03 8.27
CA PRO A 59 5.30 -8.52 8.05
C PRO A 59 4.79 -9.43 9.18
N GLN A 60 5.64 -10.30 9.73
CA GLN A 60 5.30 -11.13 10.89
C GLN A 60 4.96 -10.27 12.10
N ARG A 61 5.81 -9.28 12.41
CA ARG A 61 5.60 -8.41 13.56
C ARG A 61 4.32 -7.58 13.42
N ALA A 62 4.04 -7.08 12.21
CA ALA A 62 2.81 -6.35 11.93
C ALA A 62 1.56 -7.23 12.18
N VAL A 63 1.58 -8.46 11.69
CA VAL A 63 0.48 -9.40 11.92
C VAL A 63 0.37 -9.79 13.39
N ASP A 64 1.48 -10.03 14.10
CA ASP A 64 1.45 -10.32 15.55
C ASP A 64 0.78 -9.17 16.32
N LEU A 65 1.13 -7.92 16.01
CA LEU A 65 0.51 -6.75 16.62
C LEU A 65 -0.95 -6.58 16.25
N LEU A 66 -1.32 -6.88 15.01
CA LEU A 66 -2.72 -6.87 14.56
C LEU A 66 -3.56 -7.84 15.37
N LEU A 67 -3.06 -9.06 15.58
CA LEU A 67 -3.75 -10.12 16.33
C LEU A 67 -3.96 -9.80 17.81
N THR A 68 -3.19 -8.85 18.38
CA THR A 68 -3.47 -8.34 19.74
C THR A 68 -4.73 -7.46 19.80
N GLY A 69 -5.27 -7.10 18.63
CA GLY A 69 -6.41 -6.21 18.50
C GLY A 69 -6.10 -4.74 18.71
N PRO A 70 -7.10 -3.86 18.60
CA PRO A 70 -6.95 -2.44 18.81
C PRO A 70 -6.66 -2.12 20.29
N ASN A 71 -5.72 -1.21 20.53
CA ASN A 71 -5.39 -0.72 21.87
C ASN A 71 -6.49 0.21 22.43
N ALA A 72 -6.35 0.67 23.69
CA ALA A 72 -7.36 1.51 24.32
C ALA A 72 -7.66 2.81 23.55
N ALA A 73 -6.62 3.49 23.05
CA ALA A 73 -6.79 4.72 22.29
C ALA A 73 -7.44 4.45 20.90
N GLU A 74 -7.12 3.35 20.27
CA GLU A 74 -7.73 2.92 19.01
C GLU A 74 -9.21 2.56 19.20
N ARG A 75 -9.55 1.84 20.27
CA ARG A 75 -10.95 1.55 20.63
C ARG A 75 -11.74 2.80 20.94
N GLN A 76 -11.16 3.79 21.63
CA GLN A 76 -11.82 5.09 21.85
C GLN A 76 -12.13 5.83 20.54
N ARG A 77 -11.34 5.61 19.50
CA ARG A 77 -11.59 6.13 18.15
C ARG A 77 -12.58 5.26 17.35
N GLY A 78 -13.20 4.25 17.96
CA GLY A 78 -14.16 3.36 17.32
C GLY A 78 -13.53 2.27 16.44
N LEU A 79 -12.23 2.00 16.60
CA LEU A 79 -11.57 0.93 15.86
C LEU A 79 -11.85 -0.43 16.51
N THR A 80 -12.21 -1.41 15.68
CA THR A 80 -12.47 -2.80 16.05
C THR A 80 -11.72 -3.76 15.13
N THR A 81 -11.71 -5.04 15.44
CA THR A 81 -11.18 -6.06 14.54
C THR A 81 -12.31 -6.82 13.85
N ALA A 82 -12.14 -7.12 12.57
CA ALA A 82 -12.98 -8.05 11.82
C ALA A 82 -12.47 -9.50 11.91
N LEU A 83 -11.23 -9.69 12.38
CA LEU A 83 -10.63 -11.00 12.52
C LEU A 83 -11.32 -11.76 13.66
N PRO A 84 -11.70 -13.03 13.44
CA PRO A 84 -12.19 -13.89 14.50
C PRO A 84 -11.06 -14.24 15.48
N ASP A 85 -11.40 -14.82 16.62
CA ASP A 85 -10.42 -15.40 17.55
C ASP A 85 -9.71 -16.59 16.87
N LEU A 86 -8.50 -16.34 16.37
CA LEU A 86 -7.67 -17.34 15.71
C LEU A 86 -6.91 -18.12 16.78
N ARG A 87 -7.46 -19.28 17.21
CA ARG A 87 -6.79 -20.18 18.14
C ARG A 87 -5.61 -20.85 17.45
N GLY A 88 -4.39 -20.48 17.84
CA GLY A 88 -3.16 -21.06 17.31
C GLY A 88 -2.24 -19.99 16.73
N ARG A 89 -1.16 -20.46 16.12
CA ARG A 89 -0.11 -19.57 15.58
C ARG A 89 -0.45 -19.15 14.16
N VAL A 90 -0.37 -17.84 13.91
CA VAL A 90 -0.34 -17.27 12.56
C VAL A 90 1.11 -16.96 12.22
N THR A 91 1.57 -17.38 11.04
CA THR A 91 2.93 -17.15 10.58
C THR A 91 2.93 -16.45 9.24
N VAL A 92 3.91 -15.56 9.03
CA VAL A 92 4.09 -14.83 7.78
C VAL A 92 5.47 -15.16 7.21
N ALA A 93 5.49 -15.78 6.04
CA ALA A 93 6.71 -16.04 5.29
C ALA A 93 6.82 -15.03 4.14
N SER A 94 8.05 -14.49 3.94
CA SER A 94 8.37 -13.64 2.81
C SER A 94 9.35 -14.36 1.88
N ARG A 95 9.00 -14.43 0.59
CA ARG A 95 9.87 -15.01 -0.43
C ARG A 95 9.74 -14.27 -1.75
N ALA A 96 10.86 -13.77 -2.27
CA ALA A 96 10.92 -13.06 -3.55
C ALA A 96 9.87 -11.92 -3.69
N GLY A 97 9.69 -11.13 -2.62
CA GLY A 97 8.74 -10.02 -2.60
C GLY A 97 7.26 -10.43 -2.56
N ARG A 98 6.97 -11.68 -2.21
CA ARG A 98 5.62 -12.22 -1.98
C ARG A 98 5.48 -12.61 -0.52
N LEU A 99 4.27 -12.55 0.01
CA LEU A 99 3.97 -12.98 1.36
C LEU A 99 3.03 -14.18 1.35
N THR A 100 3.25 -15.09 2.29
CA THR A 100 2.30 -16.15 2.61
C THR A 100 1.97 -16.04 4.10
N VAL A 101 0.71 -15.80 4.41
CA VAL A 101 0.17 -15.78 5.77
C VAL A 101 -0.47 -17.13 6.02
N SER A 102 0.12 -17.93 6.89
CA SER A 102 -0.43 -19.24 7.26
C SER A 102 -1.15 -19.14 8.60
N MET A 103 -2.39 -19.66 8.67
CA MET A 103 -3.25 -19.58 9.83
C MET A 103 -3.93 -20.93 10.13
N PRO A 104 -4.36 -21.16 11.39
CA PRO A 104 -5.03 -22.40 11.77
C PRO A 104 -6.49 -22.49 11.29
N ALA A 105 -7.07 -21.34 10.91
CA ALA A 105 -8.45 -21.25 10.42
C ALA A 105 -8.52 -21.40 8.90
N ASP A 106 -9.72 -21.68 8.40
CA ASP A 106 -10.03 -21.69 6.97
C ASP A 106 -10.17 -20.23 6.46
N PRO A 107 -9.29 -19.76 5.56
CA PRO A 107 -9.34 -18.40 5.08
C PRO A 107 -10.56 -18.07 4.22
N GLU A 108 -11.23 -19.04 3.62
CA GLU A 108 -12.48 -18.80 2.87
C GLU A 108 -13.65 -18.42 3.78
N LYS A 109 -13.56 -18.71 5.08
CA LYS A 109 -14.55 -18.31 6.07
C LYS A 109 -14.35 -16.90 6.61
N LEU A 110 -13.23 -16.25 6.25
CA LEU A 110 -13.02 -14.84 6.56
C LEU A 110 -13.84 -13.97 5.62
N ASP A 111 -14.53 -12.99 6.18
CA ASP A 111 -15.21 -11.99 5.38
C ASP A 111 -14.20 -11.04 4.71
N GLN A 112 -14.68 -10.26 3.76
CA GLN A 112 -13.82 -9.32 3.02
C GLN A 112 -13.10 -8.30 3.93
N PRO A 113 -13.72 -7.72 4.98
CA PRO A 113 -13.03 -6.86 5.92
C PRO A 113 -11.89 -7.57 6.66
N ALA A 114 -12.09 -8.81 7.12
CA ALA A 114 -11.07 -9.59 7.81
C ALA A 114 -9.88 -9.92 6.90
N LEU A 115 -10.14 -10.35 5.67
CA LEU A 115 -9.10 -10.59 4.67
C LEU A 115 -8.33 -9.31 4.36
N SER A 116 -9.04 -8.19 4.14
CA SER A 116 -8.42 -6.90 3.85
C SER A 116 -7.57 -6.41 5.03
N GLN A 117 -8.06 -6.57 6.25
CA GLN A 117 -7.33 -6.24 7.48
C GLN A 117 -6.00 -6.99 7.56
N LEU A 118 -6.02 -8.28 7.33
CA LEU A 118 -4.84 -9.15 7.38
C LEU A 118 -3.85 -8.85 6.24
N VAL A 119 -4.35 -8.80 5.00
CA VAL A 119 -3.54 -8.57 3.79
C VAL A 119 -2.88 -7.20 3.84
N CYS A 120 -3.64 -6.13 4.14
CA CYS A 120 -3.10 -4.78 4.18
C CYS A 120 -2.09 -4.61 5.31
N THR A 121 -2.33 -5.19 6.48
CA THR A 121 -1.35 -5.15 7.57
C THR A 121 -0.05 -5.89 7.21
N ALA A 122 -0.15 -7.09 6.64
CA ALA A 122 1.02 -7.85 6.24
C ALA A 122 1.84 -7.14 5.14
N ALA A 123 1.15 -6.60 4.11
CA ALA A 123 1.79 -5.91 2.99
C ALA A 123 2.47 -4.59 3.39
N ASN A 124 1.95 -3.89 4.41
CA ASN A 124 2.54 -2.67 4.96
C ASN A 124 3.70 -2.94 5.94
N GLY A 125 4.01 -4.20 6.26
CA GLY A 125 5.26 -4.55 6.91
C GLY A 125 6.45 -4.29 5.98
N GLN A 126 7.65 -4.20 6.55
CA GLN A 126 8.87 -4.05 5.75
C GLN A 126 9.16 -5.35 4.97
N VAL A 127 8.62 -5.43 3.75
CA VAL A 127 8.81 -6.58 2.88
C VAL A 127 10.19 -6.48 2.21
N PRO A 128 11.03 -7.54 2.26
CA PRO A 128 12.29 -7.53 1.54
C PRO A 128 12.08 -7.27 0.04
N GLY A 129 12.87 -6.34 -0.51
CA GLY A 129 12.74 -5.90 -1.90
C GLY A 129 12.10 -4.53 -2.09
N GLY A 130 11.59 -3.88 -1.01
CA GLY A 130 11.17 -2.48 -1.02
C GLY A 130 9.96 -2.18 -1.93
N ARG A 131 9.12 -3.18 -2.20
CA ARG A 131 7.90 -2.99 -2.99
C ARG A 131 6.84 -2.21 -2.20
N PRO A 132 6.10 -1.32 -2.86
CA PRO A 132 4.96 -0.68 -2.23
C PRO A 132 3.87 -1.73 -1.92
N PRO A 133 3.05 -1.53 -0.86
CA PRO A 133 2.06 -2.52 -0.39
C PRO A 133 1.08 -2.99 -1.47
N GLU A 134 0.73 -2.12 -2.42
CA GLU A 134 -0.15 -2.41 -3.56
C GLU A 134 0.47 -3.36 -4.60
N GLU A 135 1.76 -3.58 -4.55
CA GLU A 135 2.49 -4.48 -5.43
C GLU A 135 2.96 -5.77 -4.73
N VAL A 136 2.68 -5.90 -3.43
CA VAL A 136 3.06 -7.07 -2.65
C VAL A 136 1.94 -8.12 -2.72
N PRO A 137 2.12 -9.23 -3.48
CA PRO A 137 1.14 -10.30 -3.48
C PRO A 137 1.17 -11.06 -2.15
N VAL A 138 0.00 -11.18 -1.53
CA VAL A 138 -0.21 -11.88 -0.28
C VAL A 138 -1.15 -13.06 -0.52
N THR A 139 -0.71 -14.26 -0.16
CA THR A 139 -1.56 -15.46 -0.14
C THR A 139 -1.88 -15.80 1.31
N VAL A 140 -3.15 -16.00 1.62
CA VAL A 140 -3.61 -16.45 2.93
C VAL A 140 -3.89 -17.94 2.86
N ARG A 141 -3.20 -18.73 3.68
CA ARG A 141 -3.25 -20.19 3.66
C ARG A 141 -3.82 -20.73 4.97
N GLY A 142 -4.84 -21.57 4.87
CA GLY A 142 -5.31 -22.45 5.91
C GLY A 142 -4.64 -23.82 5.85
N LYS A 143 -5.28 -24.82 6.45
CA LYS A 143 -4.76 -26.19 6.43
C LYS A 143 -4.78 -26.80 5.02
N ASP A 144 -5.90 -26.69 4.33
CA ASP A 144 -6.12 -27.34 3.02
C ASP A 144 -6.60 -26.35 1.94
N VAL A 145 -6.69 -25.07 2.27
CA VAL A 145 -7.30 -24.03 1.44
C VAL A 145 -6.40 -22.79 1.40
N GLU A 146 -6.36 -22.14 0.24
CA GLU A 146 -5.65 -20.88 0.02
C GLU A 146 -6.56 -19.84 -0.61
N VAL A 147 -6.44 -18.60 -0.16
CA VAL A 147 -7.08 -17.43 -0.75
C VAL A 147 -6.02 -16.48 -1.25
N GLY A 148 -6.15 -16.06 -2.48
CA GLY A 148 -5.20 -15.13 -3.11
C GLY A 148 -4.49 -15.70 -4.35
N PRO A 149 -3.44 -15.04 -4.85
CA PRO A 149 -2.80 -13.87 -4.25
C PRO A 149 -3.68 -12.62 -4.26
N LEU A 150 -3.62 -11.85 -3.18
CA LEU A 150 -4.29 -10.57 -3.00
C LEU A 150 -3.25 -9.45 -2.85
N VAL A 151 -3.61 -8.22 -3.15
CA VAL A 151 -2.80 -7.02 -2.87
C VAL A 151 -3.60 -6.01 -2.07
N CYS A 152 -2.94 -5.18 -1.29
CA CYS A 152 -3.58 -4.08 -0.58
C CYS A 152 -3.73 -2.87 -1.50
N GLY A 153 -4.96 -2.50 -1.84
CA GLY A 153 -5.26 -1.26 -2.57
C GLY A 153 -5.82 -0.20 -1.62
N GLY A 154 -4.95 0.58 -1.01
CA GLY A 154 -5.35 1.51 0.05
C GLY A 154 -5.72 0.77 1.33
N ASN A 155 -7.01 0.67 1.64
CA ASN A 155 -7.51 0.01 2.86
C ASN A 155 -8.18 -1.35 2.59
N ASN A 156 -8.22 -1.82 1.34
CA ASN A 156 -8.89 -3.07 0.98
C ASN A 156 -7.94 -4.00 0.24
N ALA A 157 -8.20 -5.30 0.33
CA ALA A 157 -7.49 -6.31 -0.45
C ALA A 157 -8.25 -6.63 -1.74
N TYR A 158 -7.51 -6.79 -2.83
CA TYR A 158 -8.01 -7.11 -4.15
C TYR A 158 -7.22 -8.28 -4.75
N PRO A 159 -7.81 -9.05 -5.69
CA PRO A 159 -7.06 -10.05 -6.43
C PRO A 159 -5.85 -9.43 -7.16
N TYR A 160 -4.69 -10.08 -7.02
CA TYR A 160 -3.49 -9.67 -7.75
C TYR A 160 -3.59 -10.12 -9.20
N ILE A 161 -3.71 -9.16 -10.11
CA ILE A 161 -3.71 -9.42 -11.55
C ILE A 161 -2.26 -9.30 -12.02
N THR A 162 -1.67 -10.42 -12.44
CA THR A 162 -0.33 -10.39 -13.05
C THR A 162 -0.37 -9.54 -14.30
N PRO A 163 0.45 -8.48 -14.41
CA PRO A 163 0.54 -7.72 -15.66
C PRO A 163 0.89 -8.70 -16.80
N ARG A 164 0.07 -8.73 -17.85
CA ARG A 164 0.39 -9.49 -19.03
C ARG A 164 1.64 -8.86 -19.64
N SER A 165 2.77 -9.58 -19.63
CA SER A 165 3.97 -9.14 -20.34
C SER A 165 3.56 -8.75 -21.74
N ALA A 166 3.72 -7.47 -22.10
CA ALA A 166 3.50 -7.02 -23.46
C ALA A 166 4.40 -7.88 -24.35
N SER A 167 3.84 -8.73 -25.16
CA SER A 167 4.60 -9.40 -26.22
C SER A 167 5.32 -8.31 -27.00
N PRO A 168 6.63 -8.43 -27.22
CA PRO A 168 7.32 -7.45 -28.05
C PRO A 168 6.58 -7.38 -29.38
N SER A 169 6.00 -6.23 -29.68
CA SER A 169 5.38 -5.96 -30.98
C SER A 169 6.40 -6.32 -32.04
N ALA A 170 6.07 -7.29 -32.89
CA ALA A 170 6.89 -7.63 -34.03
C ALA A 170 7.11 -6.33 -34.80
N VAL A 171 8.35 -5.90 -34.87
CA VAL A 171 8.76 -4.78 -35.73
C VAL A 171 8.38 -5.20 -37.15
N PRO A 172 7.55 -4.45 -37.88
CA PRO A 172 7.29 -4.78 -39.26
C PRO A 172 8.61 -4.72 -40.02
N THR A 173 9.06 -5.88 -40.50
CA THR A 173 10.22 -5.96 -41.40
C THR A 173 9.86 -5.16 -42.66
N ALA A 174 10.59 -4.05 -42.86
CA ALA A 174 10.45 -3.26 -44.08
C ALA A 174 10.70 -4.16 -45.28
N ALA A 175 9.78 -4.18 -46.20
CA ALA A 175 9.92 -4.88 -47.48
C ALA A 175 11.11 -4.29 -48.27
N PRO A 176 11.90 -5.12 -48.98
CA PRO A 176 13.00 -4.60 -49.77
C PRO A 176 12.47 -3.73 -50.93
N ASP A 177 13.04 -2.56 -51.01
CA ASP A 177 12.79 -1.54 -52.02
C ASP A 177 13.07 -2.12 -53.42
N SER A 178 12.04 -2.23 -54.24
CA SER A 178 12.15 -2.72 -55.65
C SER A 178 12.68 -1.56 -56.49
N THR A 179 13.94 -1.60 -56.82
CA THR A 179 14.60 -0.66 -57.73
C THR A 179 14.01 -0.84 -59.13
N PRO A 180 13.51 0.20 -59.81
CA PRO A 180 13.07 0.06 -61.21
C PRO A 180 14.28 0.00 -62.16
N THR A 181 14.36 -1.11 -62.88
CA THR A 181 15.33 -1.30 -63.98
C THR A 181 15.02 -0.31 -65.10
N ALA A 182 15.99 0.56 -65.40
CA ALA A 182 15.95 1.45 -66.58
C ALA A 182 16.12 0.65 -67.87
N ALA A 183 15.20 0.83 -68.81
CA ALA A 183 15.31 0.28 -70.17
C ALA A 183 16.28 1.08 -71.03
N PRO A 184 17.07 0.44 -71.93
CA PRO A 184 17.95 1.16 -72.84
C PRO A 184 17.19 1.68 -74.05
N HIS A 185 17.39 2.94 -74.40
CA HIS A 185 16.97 3.54 -75.66
C HIS A 185 17.97 3.17 -76.72
N SER A 186 17.40 2.63 -77.88
CA SER A 186 18.04 2.59 -79.21
C SER A 186 17.60 3.75 -80.01
#